data_994f5d5aba01e0a3595fcefb8df96aa2
#
_entry.id   994f5d5aba01e0a3595fcefb8df96aa2
#
_cell.length_a   1.000
_cell.length_b   1.000
_cell.length_c   1.000
_cell.angle_alpha   90.00
_cell.angle_beta   90.00
_cell.angle_gamma   90.00
#
_symmetry.space_group_name_H-M   'P 1'
#
loop_
_entity.id
_entity.type
_entity.pdbx_description
1 polymer ?
#
loop_
_entity_poly.entity_id
_entity_poly.type
_entity_poly.pdbx_seq_one_letter_code
_entity_poly.pdbx_strand_id
1 'polypeptide(L)'
;MIKKKKFIPALGYNWLTDFYDLAIKLTMPETKFRNKLIDELDPKNNENILEFGFGTGQNIVLAIQRNNLANFNGVDIDQKVKVIAEHKINKLGLKANLELYDGKVFPYENNSFDKVFSSLVFHQLDRETKLQCLKEIYRVLKPNGQLVIGDWGRAMTILMRIAFYTVQILDGFETTNDNVNGLLPNFIKDAGFTDVEETSFLNTKIGTYSYYKANK
;
A
#
# COMPACT_ATOMS: atom_id res chain seq x y z
N MET A 1 1.66 32.78 4.14
CA MET A 1 0.43 31.97 4.26
C MET A 1 0.72 30.57 3.73
N ILE A 2 0.97 29.59 4.60
CA ILE A 2 1.20 28.20 4.22
C ILE A 2 -0.18 27.62 3.89
N LYS A 3 -0.44 27.35 2.60
CA LYS A 3 -1.64 26.60 2.19
C LYS A 3 -1.57 25.23 2.87
N LYS A 4 -2.47 24.97 3.83
CA LYS A 4 -2.71 23.61 4.33
C LYS A 4 -3.04 22.74 3.10
N LYS A 5 -2.11 21.86 2.70
CA LYS A 5 -2.40 20.82 1.69
C LYS A 5 -3.59 20.02 2.21
N LYS A 6 -4.71 20.04 1.49
CA LYS A 6 -5.90 19.29 1.82
C LYS A 6 -5.57 17.82 1.52
N PHE A 7 -5.42 17.01 2.56
CA PHE A 7 -5.48 15.56 2.42
C PHE A 7 -6.79 15.23 1.69
N ILE A 8 -6.70 14.57 0.56
CA ILE A 8 -7.86 14.01 -0.14
C ILE A 8 -7.97 12.58 0.36
N PRO A 9 -8.97 12.26 1.22
CA PRO A 9 -9.21 10.88 1.62
C PRO A 9 -9.42 10.03 0.37
N ALA A 10 -8.92 8.81 0.33
CA ALA A 10 -9.20 7.83 -0.73
C ALA A 10 -10.72 7.66 -0.95
N LEU A 11 -11.53 8.07 0.02
CA LEU A 11 -13.00 8.12 0.04
C LEU A 11 -13.54 9.56 -0.05
N GLY A 12 -12.87 10.47 -0.75
CA GLY A 12 -13.24 11.90 -0.83
C GLY A 12 -14.66 12.22 -1.30
N TYR A 13 -15.33 11.24 -1.92
CA TYR A 13 -16.72 11.33 -2.37
C TYR A 13 -17.44 10.00 -2.09
N ASN A 14 -18.32 9.98 -1.08
CA ASN A 14 -19.03 8.78 -0.64
C ASN A 14 -19.81 8.01 -1.74
N TRP A 15 -20.27 8.66 -2.80
CA TRP A 15 -20.96 8.04 -3.93
C TRP A 15 -20.01 7.49 -5.00
N LEU A 16 -18.78 8.00 -5.08
CA LEU A 16 -17.73 7.52 -5.97
C LEU A 16 -17.05 6.25 -5.44
N THR A 17 -17.13 5.99 -4.14
CA THR A 17 -16.49 4.84 -3.47
C THR A 17 -17.11 3.53 -3.94
N ASP A 18 -18.43 3.43 -3.98
CA ASP A 18 -19.12 2.22 -4.46
C ASP A 18 -18.85 1.98 -5.95
N PHE A 19 -18.72 3.05 -6.73
CA PHE A 19 -18.37 2.96 -8.15
C PHE A 19 -16.87 2.60 -8.35
N TYR A 20 -16.00 3.10 -7.50
CA TYR A 20 -14.57 2.79 -7.51
C TYR A 20 -14.32 1.32 -7.15
N ASP A 21 -14.93 0.82 -6.08
CA ASP A 21 -14.86 -0.59 -5.70
C ASP A 21 -15.40 -1.51 -6.79
N LEU A 22 -16.51 -1.11 -7.45
CA LEU A 22 -17.05 -1.85 -8.59
C LEU A 22 -16.10 -1.79 -9.80
N ALA A 23 -15.52 -0.64 -10.09
CA ALA A 23 -14.56 -0.48 -11.19
C ALA A 23 -13.30 -1.32 -10.95
N ILE A 24 -12.76 -1.33 -9.74
CA ILE A 24 -11.63 -2.21 -9.37
C ILE A 24 -12.01 -3.68 -9.54
N LYS A 25 -13.15 -4.11 -9.01
CA LYS A 25 -13.63 -5.51 -9.17
C LYS A 25 -13.77 -5.93 -10.63
N LEU A 26 -14.22 -5.02 -11.51
CA LEU A 26 -14.43 -5.30 -12.93
C LEU A 26 -13.15 -5.24 -13.76
N THR A 27 -12.18 -4.45 -13.34
CA THR A 27 -10.95 -4.16 -14.10
C THR A 27 -9.71 -4.86 -13.55
N MET A 28 -9.69 -5.14 -12.25
CA MET A 28 -8.58 -5.80 -11.57
C MET A 28 -9.01 -7.18 -11.03
N PRO A 29 -8.20 -8.22 -11.24
CA PRO A 29 -8.42 -9.53 -10.61
C PRO A 29 -8.02 -9.47 -9.12
N GLU A 30 -8.89 -8.88 -8.29
CA GLU A 30 -8.60 -8.50 -6.89
C GLU A 30 -8.02 -9.67 -6.08
N THR A 31 -8.62 -10.84 -6.18
CA THR A 31 -8.14 -12.04 -5.49
C THR A 31 -6.70 -12.41 -5.91
N LYS A 32 -6.37 -12.28 -7.20
CA LYS A 32 -5.04 -12.64 -7.71
C LYS A 32 -3.98 -11.69 -7.21
N PHE A 33 -4.19 -10.36 -7.33
CA PHE A 33 -3.15 -9.42 -6.95
C PHE A 33 -2.93 -9.38 -5.44
N ARG A 34 -3.99 -9.51 -4.63
CA ARG A 34 -3.85 -9.55 -3.17
C ARG A 34 -3.16 -10.82 -2.68
N ASN A 35 -3.58 -12.00 -3.19
CA ASN A 35 -2.91 -13.25 -2.82
C ASN A 35 -1.43 -13.23 -3.23
N LYS A 36 -1.10 -12.74 -4.42
CA LYS A 36 0.29 -12.62 -4.86
C LYS A 36 1.08 -11.66 -3.95
N LEU A 37 0.49 -10.54 -3.50
CA LEU A 37 1.14 -9.66 -2.53
C LEU A 37 1.46 -10.39 -1.22
N ILE A 38 0.51 -11.20 -0.72
CA ILE A 38 0.74 -11.98 0.50
C ILE A 38 1.74 -13.13 0.28
N ASP A 39 1.79 -13.71 -0.93
CA ASP A 39 2.85 -14.66 -1.31
C ASP A 39 4.24 -13.98 -1.33
N GLU A 40 4.33 -12.74 -1.84
CA GLU A 40 5.55 -11.95 -1.81
C GLU A 40 5.96 -11.55 -0.38
N LEU A 41 4.99 -11.24 0.48
CA LEU A 41 5.20 -10.91 1.89
C LEU A 41 5.71 -12.13 2.67
N ASP A 42 5.18 -13.32 2.37
CA ASP A 42 5.58 -14.60 2.99
C ASP A 42 5.72 -14.49 4.52
N PRO A 43 4.62 -14.22 5.26
CA PRO A 43 4.66 -14.01 6.70
C PRO A 43 5.13 -15.26 7.44
N LYS A 44 6.12 -15.12 8.34
CA LYS A 44 6.65 -16.22 9.17
C LYS A 44 6.14 -16.12 10.61
N ASN A 45 6.25 -17.24 11.33
CA ASN A 45 5.84 -17.31 12.74
C ASN A 45 6.60 -16.28 13.58
N ASN A 46 5.90 -15.61 14.48
CA ASN A 46 6.43 -14.65 15.43
C ASN A 46 7.00 -13.35 14.80
N GLU A 47 6.89 -13.15 13.47
CA GLU A 47 7.24 -11.87 12.86
C GLU A 47 6.25 -10.78 13.29
N ASN A 48 6.76 -9.58 13.52
CA ASN A 48 5.97 -8.35 13.65
C ASN A 48 5.85 -7.70 12.26
N ILE A 49 4.65 -7.63 11.73
CA ILE A 49 4.39 -7.18 10.37
C ILE A 49 3.47 -5.96 10.42
N LEU A 50 3.80 -4.92 9.64
CA LEU A 50 3.01 -3.70 9.53
C LEU A 50 2.45 -3.55 8.11
N GLU A 51 1.15 -3.28 7.96
CA GLU A 51 0.58 -2.75 6.72
C GLU A 51 0.52 -1.21 6.78
N PHE A 52 1.17 -0.57 5.82
CA PHE A 52 1.04 0.88 5.59
C PHE A 52 -0.11 1.15 4.63
N GLY A 53 -1.10 1.93 5.08
CA GLY A 53 -2.32 2.20 4.34
C GLY A 53 -3.25 0.98 4.29
N PHE A 54 -3.64 0.48 5.46
CA PHE A 54 -4.43 -0.77 5.55
C PHE A 54 -5.84 -0.65 4.97
N GLY A 55 -6.35 0.57 4.73
CA GLY A 55 -7.67 0.79 4.18
C GLY A 55 -8.76 0.03 4.94
N THR A 56 -9.58 -0.74 4.23
CA THR A 56 -10.65 -1.56 4.85
C THR A 56 -10.15 -2.90 5.42
N GLY A 57 -8.84 -3.11 5.56
CA GLY A 57 -8.21 -4.26 6.22
C GLY A 57 -8.22 -5.58 5.42
N GLN A 58 -8.45 -5.52 4.10
CA GLN A 58 -8.57 -6.75 3.29
C GLN A 58 -7.25 -7.52 3.22
N ASN A 59 -6.12 -6.84 3.05
CA ASN A 59 -4.82 -7.51 2.95
C ASN A 59 -4.36 -8.05 4.32
N ILE A 60 -4.59 -7.31 5.42
CA ILE A 60 -4.31 -7.81 6.78
C ILE A 60 -5.08 -9.10 7.04
N VAL A 61 -6.39 -9.15 6.69
CA VAL A 61 -7.19 -10.37 6.83
C VAL A 61 -6.56 -11.54 6.06
N LEU A 62 -6.18 -11.34 4.81
CA LEU A 62 -5.53 -12.37 4.00
C LEU A 62 -4.17 -12.79 4.57
N ALA A 63 -3.40 -11.84 5.09
CA ALA A 63 -2.09 -12.12 5.70
C ALA A 63 -2.22 -12.95 6.99
N ILE A 64 -3.19 -12.63 7.86
CA ILE A 64 -3.51 -13.43 9.06
C ILE A 64 -3.99 -14.83 8.67
N GLN A 65 -4.84 -14.95 7.64
CA GLN A 65 -5.30 -16.25 7.15
C GLN A 65 -4.16 -17.10 6.56
N ARG A 66 -3.11 -16.46 6.00
CA ARG A 66 -1.91 -17.14 5.51
C ARG A 66 -1.05 -17.68 6.65
N ASN A 67 -0.85 -16.88 7.71
CA ASN A 67 -0.12 -17.28 8.89
C ASN A 67 -0.60 -16.52 10.13
N ASN A 68 -1.40 -17.16 10.96
CA ASN A 68 -1.97 -16.56 12.17
C ASN A 68 -1.01 -16.57 13.39
N LEU A 69 0.21 -17.08 13.23
CA LEU A 69 1.26 -17.07 14.26
C LEU A 69 2.19 -15.85 14.12
N ALA A 70 2.01 -15.01 13.11
CA ALA A 70 2.65 -13.69 13.02
C ALA A 70 1.79 -12.63 13.72
N ASN A 71 2.41 -11.52 14.12
CA ASN A 71 1.75 -10.38 14.74
C ASN A 71 1.50 -9.30 13.69
N PHE A 72 0.24 -8.96 13.44
CA PHE A 72 -0.13 -8.00 12.41
C PHE A 72 -0.55 -6.67 13.01
N ASN A 73 0.00 -5.61 12.43
CA ASN A 73 -0.29 -4.22 12.75
C ASN A 73 -0.66 -3.48 11.47
N GLY A 74 -1.39 -2.39 11.60
CA GLY A 74 -1.72 -1.54 10.46
C GLY A 74 -1.65 -0.07 10.86
N VAL A 75 -1.23 0.78 9.92
CA VAL A 75 -1.28 2.24 10.08
C VAL A 75 -1.97 2.88 8.88
N ASP A 76 -2.91 3.76 9.14
CA ASP A 76 -3.66 4.51 8.13
C ASP A 76 -3.94 5.92 8.65
N ILE A 77 -4.33 6.83 7.76
CA ILE A 77 -4.67 8.21 8.11
C ILE A 77 -6.18 8.41 8.29
N ASP A 78 -7.00 7.51 7.75
CA ASP A 78 -8.45 7.67 7.67
C ASP A 78 -9.17 6.87 8.79
N GLN A 79 -9.80 7.63 9.71
CA GLN A 79 -10.60 7.07 10.80
C GLN A 79 -11.76 6.18 10.31
N LYS A 80 -12.37 6.49 9.16
CA LYS A 80 -13.53 5.72 8.65
C LYS A 80 -13.11 4.32 8.22
N VAL A 81 -11.97 4.21 7.50
CA VAL A 81 -11.48 2.90 7.06
C VAL A 81 -11.01 2.07 8.24
N LYS A 82 -10.46 2.69 9.31
CA LYS A 82 -10.10 2.01 10.55
C LYS A 82 -11.30 1.31 11.17
N VAL A 83 -12.43 2.01 11.32
CA VAL A 83 -13.67 1.43 11.88
C VAL A 83 -14.16 0.24 11.05
N ILE A 84 -14.10 0.35 9.71
CA ILE A 84 -14.49 -0.74 8.79
C ILE A 84 -13.57 -1.94 8.95
N ALA A 85 -12.26 -1.69 9.01
CA ALA A 85 -11.24 -2.74 9.14
C ALA A 85 -11.38 -3.47 10.49
N GLU A 86 -11.50 -2.75 11.60
CA GLU A 86 -11.72 -3.31 12.95
C GLU A 86 -12.98 -4.17 13.00
N HIS A 87 -14.10 -3.66 12.45
CA HIS A 87 -15.34 -4.44 12.38
C HIS A 87 -15.15 -5.74 11.60
N LYS A 88 -14.50 -5.69 10.43
CA LYS A 88 -14.23 -6.86 9.58
C LYS A 88 -13.36 -7.89 10.29
N ILE A 89 -12.25 -7.46 10.89
CA ILE A 89 -11.29 -8.31 11.60
C ILE A 89 -11.98 -8.99 12.80
N ASN A 90 -12.71 -8.22 13.61
CA ASN A 90 -13.45 -8.74 14.77
C ASN A 90 -14.55 -9.73 14.39
N LYS A 91 -15.29 -9.44 13.30
CA LYS A 91 -16.34 -10.34 12.76
C LYS A 91 -15.78 -11.70 12.35
N LEU A 92 -14.53 -11.75 11.91
CA LEU A 92 -13.83 -12.99 11.53
C LEU A 92 -13.12 -13.67 12.71
N GLY A 93 -13.19 -13.12 13.92
CA GLY A 93 -12.48 -13.64 15.10
C GLY A 93 -10.96 -13.51 15.00
N LEU A 94 -10.47 -12.62 14.12
CA LEU A 94 -9.05 -12.36 13.91
C LEU A 94 -8.55 -11.24 14.82
N LYS A 95 -7.22 -11.08 14.91
CA LYS A 95 -6.60 -10.01 15.73
C LYS A 95 -5.54 -9.28 14.91
N ALA A 96 -5.61 -7.96 14.94
CA ALA A 96 -4.57 -7.05 14.45
C ALA A 96 -4.64 -5.76 15.27
N ASN A 97 -3.52 -5.06 15.41
CA ASN A 97 -3.46 -3.75 16.03
C ASN A 97 -3.48 -2.67 14.94
N LEU A 98 -4.55 -1.87 14.90
CA LEU A 98 -4.74 -0.82 13.90
C LEU A 98 -4.62 0.56 14.54
N GLU A 99 -3.71 1.37 14.00
CA GLU A 99 -3.43 2.71 14.50
C GLU A 99 -3.68 3.77 13.42
N LEU A 100 -4.00 4.96 13.88
CA LEU A 100 -4.01 6.16 13.03
C LEU A 100 -2.71 6.91 13.18
N TYR A 101 -2.30 7.61 12.12
CA TYR A 101 -1.18 8.53 12.19
C TYR A 101 -1.55 9.90 11.59
N ASP A 102 -0.73 10.90 11.85
CA ASP A 102 -0.99 12.29 11.48
C ASP A 102 -0.56 12.67 10.05
N GLY A 103 -0.18 11.67 9.24
CA GLY A 103 0.37 11.87 7.90
C GLY A 103 1.87 12.21 7.88
N LYS A 104 2.55 12.19 9.03
CA LYS A 104 3.97 12.55 9.15
C LYS A 104 4.79 11.45 9.81
N VAL A 105 4.45 11.06 11.03
CA VAL A 105 5.22 10.13 11.85
C VAL A 105 4.33 8.95 12.24
N PHE A 106 4.84 7.72 12.04
CA PHE A 106 4.13 6.53 12.48
C PHE A 106 4.20 6.38 14.00
N PRO A 107 3.11 5.95 14.67
CA PRO A 107 3.04 5.82 16.13
C PRO A 107 3.78 4.56 16.63
N TYR A 108 4.95 4.28 16.08
CA TYR A 108 5.77 3.12 16.39
C TYR A 108 7.22 3.53 16.62
N GLU A 109 7.92 2.79 17.46
CA GLU A 109 9.33 2.98 17.73
C GLU A 109 10.22 2.54 16.54
N ASN A 110 11.47 2.97 16.55
CA ASN A 110 12.46 2.53 15.59
C ASN A 110 12.67 1.00 15.69
N ASN A 111 12.89 0.33 14.56
CA ASN A 111 13.23 -1.09 14.51
C ASN A 111 12.20 -2.01 15.20
N SER A 112 10.91 -1.74 14.99
CA SER A 112 9.81 -2.49 15.61
C SER A 112 9.31 -3.67 14.75
N PHE A 113 9.50 -3.59 13.43
CA PHE A 113 8.89 -4.56 12.51
C PHE A 113 9.92 -5.35 11.71
N ASP A 114 9.64 -6.65 11.55
CA ASP A 114 10.42 -7.54 10.70
C ASP A 114 10.10 -7.28 9.22
N LYS A 115 8.83 -7.01 8.92
CA LYS A 115 8.35 -6.68 7.57
C LYS A 115 7.36 -5.53 7.59
N VAL A 116 7.41 -4.72 6.54
CA VAL A 116 6.36 -3.73 6.23
C VAL A 116 5.86 -3.99 4.82
N PHE A 117 4.54 -3.95 4.64
CA PHE A 117 3.96 -4.06 3.30
C PHE A 117 2.92 -2.96 3.06
N SER A 118 2.65 -2.71 1.78
CA SER A 118 1.65 -1.71 1.35
C SER A 118 1.03 -2.11 0.02
N SER A 119 -0.22 -1.74 -0.19
CA SER A 119 -0.94 -2.01 -1.43
C SER A 119 -1.78 -0.83 -1.88
N LEU A 120 -1.56 -0.35 -3.11
CA LEU A 120 -2.34 0.73 -3.73
C LEU A 120 -2.39 2.03 -2.91
N VAL A 121 -1.24 2.44 -2.34
CA VAL A 121 -1.12 3.66 -1.54
C VAL A 121 -0.21 4.69 -2.20
N PHE A 122 0.99 4.28 -2.65
CA PHE A 122 2.02 5.21 -3.10
C PHE A 122 1.62 6.02 -4.34
N HIS A 123 0.81 5.46 -5.24
CA HIS A 123 0.32 6.19 -6.41
C HIS A 123 -0.60 7.38 -6.06
N GLN A 124 -1.16 7.42 -4.85
CA GLN A 124 -2.01 8.52 -4.36
C GLN A 124 -1.22 9.62 -3.65
N LEU A 125 0.07 9.41 -3.38
CA LEU A 125 0.92 10.34 -2.66
C LEU A 125 1.72 11.23 -3.62
N ASP A 126 1.93 12.49 -3.26
CA ASP A 126 2.90 13.35 -3.95
C ASP A 126 4.34 12.91 -3.62
N ARG A 127 5.31 13.43 -4.36
CA ARG A 127 6.73 13.02 -4.26
C ARG A 127 7.31 13.19 -2.86
N GLU A 128 7.02 14.31 -2.22
CA GLU A 128 7.50 14.62 -0.89
C GLU A 128 6.95 13.63 0.13
N THR A 129 5.64 13.41 0.06
CA THR A 129 4.93 12.47 0.94
C THR A 129 5.36 11.02 0.70
N LYS A 130 5.56 10.60 -0.57
CA LYS A 130 6.12 9.27 -0.90
C LYS A 130 7.45 9.04 -0.19
N LEU A 131 8.39 9.99 -0.33
CA LEU A 131 9.71 9.86 0.28
C LEU A 131 9.63 9.90 1.80
N GLN A 132 8.79 10.76 2.38
CA GLN A 132 8.59 10.84 3.82
C GLN A 132 8.04 9.51 4.38
N CYS A 133 7.00 8.94 3.76
CA CYS A 133 6.43 7.65 4.19
C CYS A 133 7.45 6.51 4.06
N LEU A 134 8.23 6.47 2.97
CA LEU A 134 9.28 5.46 2.81
C LEU A 134 10.38 5.59 3.87
N LYS A 135 10.77 6.81 4.27
CA LYS A 135 11.71 7.04 5.38
C LYS A 135 11.13 6.61 6.73
N GLU A 136 9.83 6.81 6.98
CA GLU A 136 9.17 6.31 8.18
C GLU A 136 9.11 4.78 8.19
N ILE A 137 8.81 4.16 7.05
CA ILE A 137 8.86 2.69 6.89
C ILE A 137 10.28 2.18 7.18
N TYR A 138 11.30 2.85 6.61
CA TYR A 138 12.70 2.51 6.88
C TYR A 138 13.03 2.63 8.38
N ARG A 139 12.55 3.68 9.04
CA ARG A 139 12.79 3.91 10.47
C ARG A 139 12.22 2.79 11.33
N VAL A 140 10.97 2.37 11.06
CA VAL A 140 10.28 1.37 11.88
C VAL A 140 10.67 -0.07 11.56
N LEU A 141 11.24 -0.35 10.39
CA LEU A 141 11.81 -1.66 10.06
C LEU A 141 13.05 -1.95 10.91
N LYS A 142 13.21 -3.18 11.35
CA LYS A 142 14.42 -3.70 11.98
C LYS A 142 15.59 -3.75 11.00
N PRO A 143 16.85 -3.77 11.46
CA PRO A 143 17.98 -4.13 10.60
C PRO A 143 17.70 -5.48 9.90
N ASN A 144 17.96 -5.55 8.60
CA ASN A 144 17.61 -6.69 7.73
C ASN A 144 16.09 -6.92 7.56
N GLY A 145 15.25 -5.99 8.01
CA GLY A 145 13.81 -6.03 7.76
C GLY A 145 13.47 -5.78 6.29
N GLN A 146 12.33 -6.32 5.86
CA GLN A 146 11.93 -6.29 4.45
C GLN A 146 10.72 -5.38 4.21
N LEU A 147 10.79 -4.61 3.13
CA LEU A 147 9.66 -3.87 2.56
C LEU A 147 9.08 -4.64 1.37
N VAL A 148 7.76 -4.77 1.32
CA VAL A 148 7.01 -5.35 0.18
C VAL A 148 5.93 -4.38 -0.27
N ILE A 149 5.97 -3.92 -1.52
CA ILE A 149 4.97 -3.00 -2.07
C ILE A 149 4.29 -3.64 -3.27
N GLY A 150 2.96 -3.56 -3.31
CA GLY A 150 2.16 -3.81 -4.50
C GLY A 150 1.47 -2.51 -4.93
N ASP A 151 1.82 -1.98 -6.10
CA ASP A 151 1.24 -0.72 -6.57
C ASP A 151 1.25 -0.63 -8.09
N TRP A 152 0.61 0.40 -8.64
CA TRP A 152 0.71 0.69 -10.06
C TRP A 152 2.18 0.87 -10.47
N GLY A 153 2.58 0.16 -11.49
CA GLY A 153 3.89 0.21 -12.09
C GLY A 153 3.86 0.74 -13.53
N ARG A 154 4.98 0.61 -14.22
CA ARG A 154 5.12 1.05 -15.61
C ARG A 154 4.15 0.30 -16.51
N ALA A 155 3.37 1.04 -17.30
CA ALA A 155 2.48 0.45 -18.29
C ALA A 155 3.26 -0.33 -19.35
N MET A 156 2.97 -1.61 -19.51
CA MET A 156 3.70 -2.51 -20.44
C MET A 156 3.32 -2.31 -21.90
N THR A 157 2.14 -1.72 -22.17
CA THR A 157 1.66 -1.46 -23.53
C THR A 157 1.08 -0.06 -23.66
N ILE A 158 1.04 0.45 -24.90
CA ILE A 158 0.42 1.74 -25.21
C ILE A 158 -1.08 1.73 -24.85
N LEU A 159 -1.78 0.62 -25.10
CA LEU A 159 -3.19 0.49 -24.76
C LEU A 159 -3.42 0.57 -23.24
N MET A 160 -2.58 -0.11 -22.43
CA MET A 160 -2.62 0.00 -20.98
C MET A 160 -2.31 1.43 -20.52
N ARG A 161 -1.37 2.11 -21.17
CA ARG A 161 -1.05 3.52 -20.86
C ARG A 161 -2.24 4.44 -21.12
N ILE A 162 -2.96 4.20 -22.22
CA ILE A 162 -4.18 4.94 -22.54
C ILE A 162 -5.30 4.61 -21.53
N ALA A 163 -5.53 3.34 -21.24
CA ALA A 163 -6.53 2.93 -20.27
C ALA A 163 -6.24 3.49 -18.87
N PHE A 164 -4.96 3.63 -18.49
CA PHE A 164 -4.55 4.19 -17.20
C PHE A 164 -4.91 5.68 -17.01
N TYR A 165 -5.21 6.42 -18.09
CA TYR A 165 -5.73 7.79 -17.94
C TYR A 165 -7.04 7.84 -17.15
N THR A 166 -7.85 6.78 -17.15
CA THR A 166 -9.05 6.72 -16.31
C THR A 166 -8.70 6.74 -14.81
N VAL A 167 -7.64 6.04 -14.41
CA VAL A 167 -7.11 6.08 -13.05
C VAL A 167 -6.54 7.47 -12.74
N GLN A 168 -5.77 8.05 -13.66
CA GLN A 168 -5.16 9.38 -13.47
C GLN A 168 -6.19 10.51 -13.34
N ILE A 169 -7.35 10.39 -13.99
CA ILE A 169 -8.46 11.36 -13.84
C ILE A 169 -9.07 11.27 -12.44
N LEU A 170 -9.14 10.08 -11.85
CA LEU A 170 -9.73 9.84 -10.52
C LEU A 170 -8.74 10.17 -9.40
N ASP A 171 -7.50 9.67 -9.49
CA ASP A 171 -6.49 9.74 -8.43
C ASP A 171 -5.53 10.94 -8.59
N GLY A 172 -5.60 11.64 -9.73
CA GLY A 172 -4.75 12.78 -10.03
C GLY A 172 -3.51 12.43 -10.85
N PHE A 173 -3.17 13.31 -11.80
CA PHE A 173 -1.99 13.13 -12.67
C PHE A 173 -0.68 13.32 -11.92
N GLU A 174 -0.63 14.28 -11.00
CA GLU A 174 0.58 14.61 -10.25
C GLU A 174 1.04 13.43 -9.37
N THR A 175 0.11 12.77 -8.70
CA THR A 175 0.39 11.68 -7.76
C THR A 175 0.72 10.36 -8.47
N THR A 176 -0.02 10.04 -9.54
CA THR A 176 0.09 8.75 -10.25
C THR A 176 1.21 8.70 -11.30
N ASN A 177 1.69 9.88 -11.76
CA ASN A 177 2.63 9.96 -12.88
C ASN A 177 3.97 9.26 -12.58
N ASP A 178 4.46 9.35 -11.36
CA ASP A 178 5.71 8.69 -10.97
C ASP A 178 5.59 7.17 -11.04
N ASN A 179 4.48 6.63 -10.56
CA ASN A 179 4.24 5.18 -10.56
C ASN A 179 4.12 4.63 -11.98
N VAL A 180 3.31 5.27 -12.84
CA VAL A 180 3.12 4.81 -14.23
C VAL A 180 4.38 4.96 -15.10
N ASN A 181 5.32 5.82 -14.70
CA ASN A 181 6.63 5.94 -15.31
C ASN A 181 7.68 5.00 -14.69
N GLY A 182 7.31 4.18 -13.70
CA GLY A 182 8.20 3.20 -13.06
C GLY A 182 9.24 3.83 -12.13
N LEU A 183 8.95 4.99 -11.53
CA LEU A 183 9.90 5.72 -10.68
C LEU A 183 9.85 5.29 -9.20
N LEU A 184 8.88 4.48 -8.79
CA LEU A 184 8.75 4.04 -7.39
C LEU A 184 10.03 3.38 -6.83
N PRO A 185 10.76 2.52 -7.58
CA PRO A 185 12.04 1.98 -7.10
C PRO A 185 13.08 3.04 -6.76
N ASN A 186 13.10 4.17 -7.46
CA ASN A 186 14.03 5.25 -7.16
C ASN A 186 13.71 5.90 -5.80
N PHE A 187 12.42 6.16 -5.51
CA PHE A 187 12.00 6.67 -4.19
C PHE A 187 12.35 5.70 -3.07
N ILE A 188 12.22 4.39 -3.30
CA ILE A 188 12.60 3.36 -2.32
C ILE A 188 14.11 3.45 -2.04
N LYS A 189 14.95 3.54 -3.08
CA LYS A 189 16.42 3.72 -2.93
C LYS A 189 16.76 5.04 -2.23
N ASP A 190 16.11 6.13 -2.59
CA ASP A 190 16.33 7.47 -2.00
C ASP A 190 15.95 7.51 -0.52
N ALA A 191 15.08 6.62 -0.06
CA ALA A 191 14.75 6.46 1.35
C ALA A 191 15.78 5.64 2.15
N GLY A 192 16.76 5.03 1.48
CA GLY A 192 17.87 4.30 2.11
C GLY A 192 17.81 2.77 1.97
N PHE A 193 16.81 2.23 1.29
CA PHE A 193 16.67 0.79 1.07
C PHE A 193 17.70 0.25 0.07
N THR A 194 18.12 -0.98 0.30
CA THR A 194 19.01 -1.77 -0.56
C THR A 194 18.23 -2.89 -1.29
N ASP A 195 18.86 -3.54 -2.25
CA ASP A 195 18.32 -4.69 -2.98
C ASP A 195 16.90 -4.44 -3.53
N VAL A 196 16.69 -3.21 -4.05
CA VAL A 196 15.38 -2.80 -4.58
C VAL A 196 15.14 -3.47 -5.91
N GLU A 197 14.16 -4.36 -5.95
CA GLU A 197 13.79 -5.13 -7.15
C GLU A 197 12.28 -5.12 -7.40
N GLU A 198 11.90 -5.17 -8.68
CA GLU A 198 10.55 -5.52 -9.12
C GLU A 198 10.51 -7.04 -9.28
N THR A 199 9.90 -7.75 -8.31
CA THR A 199 9.91 -9.22 -8.26
C THR A 199 8.96 -9.84 -9.25
N SER A 200 7.85 -9.17 -9.52
CA SER A 200 6.82 -9.64 -10.46
C SER A 200 5.84 -8.53 -10.80
N PHE A 201 4.99 -8.78 -11.78
CA PHE A 201 3.89 -7.89 -12.13
C PHE A 201 2.65 -8.65 -12.58
N LEU A 202 1.50 -7.97 -12.56
CA LEU A 202 0.22 -8.46 -13.06
C LEU A 202 -0.37 -7.43 -14.03
N ASN A 203 -0.57 -7.84 -15.27
CA ASN A 203 -1.25 -6.99 -16.24
C ASN A 203 -2.76 -7.02 -15.96
N THR A 204 -3.34 -5.83 -15.84
CA THR A 204 -4.78 -5.62 -15.70
C THR A 204 -5.35 -4.97 -16.96
N LYS A 205 -6.66 -4.78 -17.01
CA LYS A 205 -7.29 -4.08 -18.15
C LYS A 205 -6.94 -2.59 -18.20
N ILE A 206 -6.55 -1.98 -17.06
CA ILE A 206 -6.34 -0.53 -16.92
C ILE A 206 -4.91 -0.14 -16.58
N GLY A 207 -4.00 -1.08 -16.41
CA GLY A 207 -2.59 -0.81 -16.09
C GLY A 207 -1.85 -2.05 -15.65
N THR A 208 -0.60 -1.86 -15.27
CA THR A 208 0.26 -2.90 -14.70
C THR A 208 0.34 -2.70 -13.19
N TYR A 209 0.03 -3.75 -12.43
CA TYR A 209 0.24 -3.79 -10.99
C TYR A 209 1.56 -4.51 -10.73
N SER A 210 2.54 -3.82 -10.16
CA SER A 210 3.89 -4.33 -9.93
C SER A 210 4.13 -4.60 -8.46
N TYR A 211 4.99 -5.59 -8.18
CA TYR A 211 5.41 -5.96 -6.84
C TYR A 211 6.89 -5.62 -6.68
N TYR A 212 7.20 -4.94 -5.59
CA TYR A 212 8.55 -4.51 -5.28
C TYR A 212 8.96 -5.07 -3.92
N LYS A 213 10.24 -5.49 -3.82
CA LYS A 213 10.89 -5.82 -2.55
C LYS A 213 12.13 -4.98 -2.35
N ALA A 214 12.44 -4.74 -1.09
CA ALA A 214 13.67 -4.04 -0.70
C ALA A 214 14.04 -4.42 0.74
N ASN A 215 15.31 -4.28 1.09
CA ASN A 215 15.86 -4.57 2.41
C ASN A 215 16.33 -3.28 3.10
N LYS A 216 16.18 -3.24 4.43
CA LYS A 216 16.79 -2.19 5.26
C LYS A 216 18.24 -2.51 5.55
#